data_8c31ddcf78f3bb80c109ff3ea0eca7b2
#
_entry.id   8c31ddcf78f3bb80c109ff3ea0eca7b2
#
_cell.length_a   1.000
_cell.length_b   1.000
_cell.length_c   1.000
_cell.angle_alpha   90.00
_cell.angle_beta   90.00
_cell.angle_gamma   90.00
#
_symmetry.space_group_name_H-M   'P 1'
#
loop_
_entity.id
_entity.type
_entity.pdbx_description
1 polymer ?
#
loop_
_entity_poly.entity_id
_entity_poly.type
_entity_poly.pdbx_seq_one_letter_code
_entity_poly.pdbx_strand_id
1 'polypeptide(L)'
;NVKNELVYSKFCKSNNNHSEELYENFSETKNFLNEIEYVGVLLGPGGFNSIRIGISFAMSIILSKDIKIIGIPTHLVQAVDHIESKKNIISVINCGKNITSWAKFKNGLIDPTEIGIEEVNNFDGENYCGETKGYKENPRCYQKILKSADLLIEKVGFNNPEDILPIYSKKPSISKPKQAYKIFEDKGE
;
A
#
# COMPACT_ATOMS: atom_id res chain seq x y z
N ASN A 1 -4.72 20.17 -18.74
CA ASN A 1 -3.45 19.46 -19.06
C ASN A 1 -2.51 19.64 -17.89
N VAL A 2 -2.70 18.86 -16.84
CA VAL A 2 -1.73 18.77 -15.76
C VAL A 2 -0.56 17.96 -16.35
N LYS A 3 0.57 18.58 -16.52
CA LYS A 3 1.83 17.85 -16.75
C LYS A 3 2.05 17.01 -15.51
N ASN A 4 2.09 15.67 -15.68
CA ASN A 4 2.47 14.75 -14.60
C ASN A 4 3.95 14.99 -14.24
N GLU A 5 4.25 16.08 -13.58
CA GLU A 5 5.58 16.46 -13.13
C GLU A 5 5.74 16.07 -11.68
N LEU A 6 6.77 15.28 -11.40
CA LEU A 6 7.11 14.92 -10.03
C LEU A 6 7.68 16.14 -9.30
N VAL A 7 6.92 16.71 -8.37
CA VAL A 7 7.33 17.86 -7.58
C VAL A 7 8.20 17.44 -6.39
N TYR A 8 7.84 16.34 -5.73
CA TYR A 8 8.55 15.85 -4.56
C TYR A 8 8.45 14.33 -4.46
N SER A 9 9.54 13.67 -4.08
CA SER A 9 9.56 12.25 -3.76
C SER A 9 10.58 11.98 -2.67
N LYS A 10 10.21 11.19 -1.66
CA LYS A 10 11.11 10.77 -0.60
C LYS A 10 10.89 9.29 -0.30
N PHE A 11 11.98 8.56 -0.25
CA PHE A 11 12.01 7.17 0.20
C PHE A 11 12.74 7.09 1.54
N CYS A 12 12.09 6.57 2.55
CA CYS A 12 12.66 6.36 3.88
C CYS A 12 12.65 4.87 4.22
N LYS A 13 13.79 4.36 4.67
CA LYS A 13 13.87 3.03 5.24
C LYS A 13 13.59 3.15 6.74
N SER A 14 12.38 2.80 7.14
CA SER A 14 11.95 2.93 8.54
C SER A 14 12.49 1.82 9.43
N ASN A 15 12.91 2.20 10.63
CA ASN A 15 13.33 1.31 11.72
C ASN A 15 12.22 1.12 12.77
N ASN A 16 10.99 0.87 12.34
CA ASN A 16 9.76 0.75 13.17
C ASN A 16 9.19 2.06 13.71
N ASN A 17 9.63 3.21 13.22
CA ASN A 17 9.16 4.54 13.62
C ASN A 17 8.30 5.20 12.53
N HIS A 18 7.46 4.40 11.87
CA HIS A 18 6.72 4.80 10.66
C HIS A 18 5.86 6.06 10.83
N SER A 19 5.27 6.26 12.02
CA SER A 19 4.36 7.39 12.24
C SER A 19 5.10 8.72 12.31
N GLU A 20 6.22 8.76 13.04
CA GLU A 20 7.05 9.97 13.20
C GLU A 20 7.72 10.33 11.87
N GLU A 21 8.32 9.36 11.21
CA GLU A 21 8.94 9.56 9.90
C GLU A 21 7.95 10.04 8.84
N LEU A 22 6.73 9.51 8.83
CA LEU A 22 5.68 9.95 7.92
C LEU A 22 5.28 11.40 8.19
N TYR A 23 5.12 11.76 9.46
CA TYR A 23 4.80 13.13 9.86
C TYR A 23 5.90 14.13 9.49
N GLU A 24 7.16 13.81 9.80
CA GLU A 24 8.30 14.65 9.46
C GLU A 24 8.39 14.88 7.95
N ASN A 25 8.30 13.81 7.16
CA ASN A 25 8.34 13.90 5.71
C ASN A 25 7.18 14.70 5.12
N PHE A 26 5.98 14.53 5.68
CA PHE A 26 4.81 15.30 5.27
C PHE A 26 4.97 16.78 5.60
N SER A 27 5.63 17.13 6.70
CA SER A 27 5.86 18.53 7.08
C SER A 27 6.64 19.30 6.02
N GLU A 28 7.50 18.62 5.26
CA GLU A 28 8.25 19.21 4.14
C GLU A 28 7.34 19.57 2.94
N THR A 29 6.18 18.95 2.84
CA THR A 29 5.22 19.14 1.74
C THR A 29 4.09 20.12 2.05
N LYS A 30 4.10 20.76 3.21
CA LYS A 30 3.02 21.67 3.67
C LYS A 30 2.65 22.76 2.67
N ASN A 31 3.63 23.28 1.93
CA ASN A 31 3.42 24.33 0.95
C ASN A 31 2.54 23.89 -0.24
N PHE A 32 2.48 22.59 -0.53
CA PHE A 32 1.71 22.04 -1.63
C PHE A 32 0.28 21.61 -1.24
N LEU A 33 -0.05 21.62 0.06
CA LEU A 33 -1.33 21.11 0.56
C LEU A 33 -2.56 21.82 -0.01
N ASN A 34 -2.42 23.08 -0.42
CA ASN A 34 -3.52 23.84 -1.00
C ASN A 34 -3.76 23.52 -2.49
N GLU A 35 -2.82 22.83 -3.12
CA GLU A 35 -2.85 22.48 -4.55
C GLU A 35 -3.21 21.00 -4.76
N ILE A 36 -3.37 20.23 -3.67
CA ILE A 36 -3.69 18.81 -3.75
C ILE A 36 -5.16 18.62 -4.13
N GLU A 37 -5.41 17.91 -5.20
CA GLU A 37 -6.75 17.53 -5.66
C GLU A 37 -7.21 16.18 -5.10
N TYR A 38 -6.29 15.26 -4.86
CA TYR A 38 -6.58 13.95 -4.27
C TYR A 38 -5.37 13.35 -3.54
N VAL A 39 -5.65 12.40 -2.67
CA VAL A 39 -4.66 11.59 -1.96
C VAL A 39 -4.76 10.14 -2.43
N GLY A 40 -3.65 9.56 -2.88
CA GLY A 40 -3.52 8.14 -3.14
C GLY A 40 -2.91 7.42 -1.94
N VAL A 41 -3.48 6.28 -1.53
CA VAL A 41 -2.97 5.47 -0.42
C VAL A 41 -2.89 4.00 -0.79
N LEU A 42 -1.78 3.35 -0.43
CA LEU A 42 -1.63 1.91 -0.61
C LEU A 42 -2.46 1.15 0.42
N LEU A 43 -3.37 0.30 -0.07
CA LEU A 43 -4.25 -0.51 0.77
C LEU A 43 -3.61 -1.80 1.27
N GLY A 44 -2.49 -2.22 0.71
CA GLY A 44 -1.89 -3.52 0.94
C GLY A 44 -2.17 -4.52 -0.20
N PRO A 45 -1.76 -5.78 -0.04
CA PRO A 45 -1.10 -6.35 1.13
C PRO A 45 0.31 -5.81 1.38
N GLY A 46 0.79 -5.98 2.64
CA GLY A 46 2.08 -5.50 3.10
C GLY A 46 2.20 -5.58 4.62
N GLY A 47 3.08 -4.78 5.21
CA GLY A 47 3.25 -4.72 6.66
C GLY A 47 1.98 -4.19 7.34
N PHE A 48 1.44 -4.96 8.31
CA PHE A 48 0.17 -4.67 8.98
C PHE A 48 0.09 -3.23 9.55
N ASN A 49 1.09 -2.84 10.32
CA ASN A 49 1.13 -1.50 10.93
C ASN A 49 1.33 -0.40 9.88
N SER A 50 2.20 -0.62 8.89
CA SER A 50 2.50 0.37 7.86
C SER A 50 1.25 0.72 7.02
N ILE A 51 0.45 -0.28 6.65
CA ILE A 51 -0.81 -0.07 5.92
C ILE A 51 -1.77 0.79 6.76
N ARG A 52 -1.96 0.46 8.02
CA ARG A 52 -2.88 1.18 8.91
C ARG A 52 -2.44 2.62 9.14
N ILE A 53 -1.15 2.84 9.40
CA ILE A 53 -0.59 4.19 9.56
C ILE A 53 -0.81 5.00 8.28
N GLY A 54 -0.50 4.45 7.12
CA GLY A 54 -0.70 5.12 5.84
C GLY A 54 -2.16 5.50 5.59
N ILE A 55 -3.10 4.57 5.81
CA ILE A 55 -4.54 4.83 5.66
C ILE A 55 -5.01 5.89 6.65
N SER A 56 -4.68 5.75 7.94
CA SER A 56 -5.08 6.73 8.96
C SER A 56 -4.55 8.13 8.66
N PHE A 57 -3.34 8.21 8.16
CA PHE A 57 -2.73 9.48 7.77
C PHE A 57 -3.42 10.09 6.54
N ALA A 58 -3.67 9.30 5.50
CA ALA A 58 -4.43 9.76 4.32
C ALA A 58 -5.83 10.25 4.70
N MET A 59 -6.54 9.50 5.57
CA MET A 59 -7.84 9.90 6.08
C MET A 59 -7.79 11.23 6.84
N SER A 60 -6.76 11.49 7.64
CA SER A 60 -6.62 12.76 8.34
C SER A 60 -6.47 13.96 7.38
N ILE A 61 -5.79 13.77 6.26
CA ILE A 61 -5.63 14.80 5.23
C ILE A 61 -6.97 15.11 4.57
N ILE A 62 -7.67 14.09 4.07
CA ILE A 62 -8.92 14.31 3.34
C ILE A 62 -10.02 14.91 4.22
N LEU A 63 -10.11 14.51 5.49
CA LEU A 63 -11.06 15.07 6.44
C LEU A 63 -10.79 16.54 6.75
N SER A 64 -9.53 16.97 6.67
CA SER A 64 -9.15 18.36 6.95
C SER A 64 -9.40 19.31 5.78
N LYS A 65 -9.53 18.82 4.54
CA LYS A 65 -9.46 19.62 3.32
C LYS A 65 -10.53 19.33 2.27
N ASP A 66 -11.45 18.41 2.51
CA ASP A 66 -12.43 17.96 1.51
C ASP A 66 -11.77 17.55 0.18
N ILE A 67 -10.74 16.76 0.27
CA ILE A 67 -9.94 16.25 -0.84
C ILE A 67 -10.39 14.83 -1.21
N LYS A 68 -10.37 14.49 -2.47
CA LYS A 68 -10.72 13.15 -2.96
C LYS A 68 -9.67 12.11 -2.52
N ILE A 69 -10.05 10.84 -2.46
CA ILE A 69 -9.15 9.74 -2.12
C ILE A 69 -9.23 8.61 -3.13
N ILE A 70 -8.08 7.96 -3.37
CA ILE A 70 -7.98 6.73 -4.16
C ILE A 70 -7.17 5.68 -3.39
N GLY A 71 -7.81 4.54 -3.14
CA GLY A 71 -7.17 3.37 -2.54
C GLY A 71 -6.49 2.51 -3.60
N ILE A 72 -5.22 2.23 -3.45
CA ILE A 72 -4.41 1.54 -4.45
C ILE A 72 -3.96 0.17 -3.92
N PRO A 73 -4.46 -0.96 -4.47
CA PRO A 73 -3.98 -2.29 -4.11
C PRO A 73 -2.51 -2.47 -4.47
N THR A 74 -1.69 -2.98 -3.53
CA THR A 74 -0.25 -3.13 -3.75
C THR A 74 0.07 -4.11 -4.90
N HIS A 75 -0.74 -5.15 -5.08
CA HIS A 75 -0.59 -6.07 -6.21
C HIS A 75 -0.76 -5.38 -7.57
N LEU A 76 -1.71 -4.44 -7.67
CA LEU A 76 -1.92 -3.64 -8.88
C LEU A 76 -0.67 -2.79 -9.20
N VAL A 77 -0.09 -2.14 -8.18
CA VAL A 77 1.14 -1.34 -8.37
C VAL A 77 2.27 -2.16 -8.98
N GLN A 78 2.46 -3.40 -8.51
CA GLN A 78 3.51 -4.25 -9.05
C GLN A 78 3.21 -4.72 -10.50
N ALA A 79 1.95 -4.97 -10.81
CA ALA A 79 1.51 -5.54 -12.06
C ALA A 79 1.17 -4.51 -13.16
N VAL A 80 1.09 -3.21 -12.86
CA VAL A 80 0.50 -2.17 -13.72
C VAL A 80 1.07 -2.13 -15.14
N ASP A 81 2.38 -2.26 -15.31
CA ASP A 81 3.02 -2.24 -16.63
C ASP A 81 2.64 -3.46 -17.49
N HIS A 82 2.41 -4.60 -16.85
CA HIS A 82 1.96 -5.83 -17.50
C HIS A 82 0.49 -5.77 -17.86
N ILE A 83 -0.33 -5.15 -16.99
CA ILE A 83 -1.76 -4.94 -17.21
C ILE A 83 -1.97 -4.06 -18.44
N GLU A 84 -1.27 -2.93 -18.56
CA GLU A 84 -1.33 -2.07 -19.72
C GLU A 84 -0.90 -2.78 -21.02
N SER A 85 0.11 -3.64 -20.92
CA SER A 85 0.57 -4.46 -22.04
C SER A 85 -0.33 -5.68 -22.30
N LYS A 86 -1.45 -5.84 -21.57
CA LYS A 86 -2.39 -6.98 -21.62
C LYS A 86 -1.70 -8.35 -21.44
N LYS A 87 -0.61 -8.41 -20.72
CA LYS A 87 0.10 -9.64 -20.39
C LYS A 87 -0.48 -10.28 -19.15
N ASN A 88 -0.51 -11.61 -19.15
CA ASN A 88 -0.82 -12.37 -17.94
C ASN A 88 0.40 -12.32 -17.01
N ILE A 89 0.18 -12.01 -15.73
CA ILE A 89 1.25 -11.84 -14.75
C ILE A 89 0.78 -12.23 -13.35
N ILE A 90 1.67 -12.78 -12.55
CA ILE A 90 1.46 -13.00 -11.11
C ILE A 90 2.26 -11.95 -10.35
N SER A 91 1.56 -11.13 -9.57
CA SER A 91 2.18 -10.21 -8.61
C SER A 91 2.44 -10.92 -7.29
N VAL A 92 3.65 -10.80 -6.76
CA VAL A 92 4.12 -11.50 -5.57
C VAL A 92 4.62 -10.50 -4.54
N ILE A 93 4.09 -10.58 -3.31
CA ILE A 93 4.43 -9.66 -2.20
C ILE A 93 4.87 -10.46 -0.98
N ASN A 94 6.04 -10.15 -0.45
CA ASN A 94 6.49 -10.71 0.80
C ASN A 94 5.77 -10.04 1.99
N CYS A 95 4.99 -10.83 2.73
CA CYS A 95 4.24 -10.39 3.91
C CYS A 95 4.90 -10.75 5.24
N GLY A 96 6.19 -11.08 5.20
CA GLY A 96 7.01 -11.45 6.37
C GLY A 96 6.85 -12.90 6.83
N LYS A 97 7.81 -13.39 7.62
CA LYS A 97 7.82 -14.76 8.18
C LYS A 97 7.52 -15.86 7.16
N ASN A 98 8.17 -15.83 6.00
CA ASN A 98 8.01 -16.80 4.91
C ASN A 98 6.59 -16.85 4.31
N ILE A 99 5.80 -15.80 4.50
CA ILE A 99 4.46 -15.69 3.91
C ILE A 99 4.53 -14.81 2.69
N THR A 100 4.08 -15.35 1.59
CA THR A 100 3.96 -14.65 0.31
C THR A 100 2.49 -14.52 -0.06
N SER A 101 2.05 -13.31 -0.33
CA SER A 101 0.77 -13.04 -0.99
C SER A 101 1.00 -12.98 -2.48
N TRP A 102 0.10 -13.56 -3.26
CA TRP A 102 0.14 -13.49 -4.71
C TRP A 102 -1.23 -13.15 -5.30
N ALA A 103 -1.21 -12.52 -6.47
CA ALA A 103 -2.40 -12.16 -7.21
C ALA A 103 -2.15 -12.31 -8.71
N LYS A 104 -3.06 -12.99 -9.41
CA LYS A 104 -2.96 -13.30 -10.84
C LYS A 104 -3.81 -12.34 -11.65
N PHE A 105 -3.19 -11.62 -12.56
CA PHE A 105 -3.85 -10.70 -13.50
C PHE A 105 -3.84 -11.28 -14.89
N LYS A 106 -4.97 -11.15 -15.59
CA LYS A 106 -5.15 -11.67 -16.95
C LYS A 106 -5.79 -10.62 -17.86
N ASN A 107 -5.38 -10.62 -19.12
CA ASN A 107 -6.05 -9.88 -20.20
C ASN A 107 -6.19 -8.37 -19.98
N GLY A 108 -5.32 -7.76 -19.18
CA GLY A 108 -5.37 -6.32 -18.90
C GLY A 108 -6.46 -5.91 -17.90
N LEU A 109 -7.06 -6.86 -17.18
CA LEU A 109 -7.99 -6.56 -16.09
C LEU A 109 -7.24 -5.94 -14.92
N ILE A 110 -7.83 -4.90 -14.31
CA ILE A 110 -7.27 -4.25 -13.11
C ILE A 110 -7.52 -5.05 -11.83
N ASP A 111 -8.56 -5.87 -11.83
CA ASP A 111 -8.86 -6.78 -10.74
C ASP A 111 -8.19 -8.13 -10.97
N PRO A 112 -7.57 -8.72 -9.95
CA PRO A 112 -6.96 -10.02 -10.07
C PRO A 112 -8.03 -11.11 -10.24
N THR A 113 -7.76 -12.07 -11.11
CA THR A 113 -8.65 -13.23 -11.32
C THR A 113 -8.54 -14.26 -10.22
N GLU A 114 -7.40 -14.29 -9.54
CA GLU A 114 -7.08 -15.23 -8.47
C GLU A 114 -6.17 -14.55 -7.46
N ILE A 115 -6.37 -14.81 -6.18
CA ILE A 115 -5.52 -14.32 -5.07
C ILE A 115 -5.24 -15.49 -4.13
N GLY A 116 -4.03 -15.57 -3.63
CA GLY A 116 -3.67 -16.59 -2.65
C GLY A 116 -2.55 -16.18 -1.72
N ILE A 117 -2.25 -17.08 -0.78
CA ILE A 117 -1.19 -16.94 0.21
C ILE A 117 -0.44 -18.28 0.25
N GLU A 118 0.87 -18.22 0.18
CA GLU A 118 1.73 -19.38 0.25
C GLU A 118 2.87 -19.18 1.25
N GLU A 119 3.33 -20.28 1.88
CA GLU A 119 4.47 -20.24 2.81
C GLU A 119 5.83 -20.26 2.08
N VAL A 120 5.86 -20.68 0.81
CA VAL A 120 7.09 -20.79 0.00
C VAL A 120 6.83 -20.32 -1.44
N ASN A 121 7.81 -19.61 -1.99
CA ASN A 121 7.78 -19.10 -3.36
C ASN A 121 8.06 -20.20 -4.40
N ASN A 122 7.06 -20.93 -4.82
CA ASN A 122 7.15 -21.89 -5.93
C ASN A 122 6.31 -21.37 -7.13
N PHE A 123 6.80 -20.32 -7.77
CA PHE A 123 6.21 -19.79 -9.01
C PHE A 123 7.04 -20.20 -10.24
N ASP A 124 7.62 -21.41 -10.21
CA ASP A 124 8.44 -21.94 -11.29
C ASP A 124 7.62 -22.09 -12.57
N GLY A 125 8.11 -21.46 -13.64
CA GLY A 125 7.53 -21.58 -14.99
C GLY A 125 6.41 -20.58 -15.33
N GLU A 126 5.96 -19.74 -14.40
CA GLU A 126 4.99 -18.68 -14.68
C GLU A 126 5.64 -17.29 -14.72
N ASN A 127 5.06 -16.37 -15.51
CA ASN A 127 5.49 -14.96 -15.51
C ASN A 127 5.07 -14.33 -14.19
N TYR A 128 6.02 -13.82 -13.43
CA TYR A 128 5.75 -13.13 -12.17
C TYR A 128 6.52 -11.81 -12.06
N CYS A 129 6.00 -10.91 -11.22
CA CYS A 129 6.64 -9.65 -10.84
C CYS A 129 6.53 -9.44 -9.32
N GLY A 130 7.40 -8.62 -8.78
CA GLY A 130 7.32 -8.18 -7.39
C GLY A 130 8.47 -8.66 -6.50
N GLU A 131 8.20 -8.94 -5.23
CA GLU A 131 9.21 -9.13 -4.19
C GLU A 131 9.67 -10.59 -4.07
N THR A 132 10.44 -11.07 -5.03
CA THR A 132 11.00 -12.42 -5.02
C THR A 132 12.51 -12.41 -4.86
N LYS A 133 13.09 -13.54 -4.43
CA LYS A 133 14.55 -13.71 -4.42
C LYS A 133 15.09 -13.57 -5.84
N GLY A 134 15.98 -12.59 -6.08
CA GLY A 134 16.57 -12.34 -7.38
C GLY A 134 15.92 -11.23 -8.20
N TYR A 135 14.80 -10.68 -7.78
CA TYR A 135 14.22 -9.51 -8.43
C TYR A 135 15.01 -8.25 -8.06
N LYS A 136 15.58 -7.57 -9.06
CA LYS A 136 16.48 -6.41 -8.86
C LYS A 136 15.78 -5.06 -8.95
N GLU A 137 14.56 -5.01 -9.46
CA GLU A 137 13.81 -3.77 -9.64
C GLU A 137 13.01 -3.42 -8.37
N ASN A 138 12.82 -2.11 -8.14
CA ASN A 138 11.89 -1.67 -7.10
C ASN A 138 10.45 -1.89 -7.59
N PRO A 139 9.73 -2.90 -7.09
CA PRO A 139 8.41 -3.25 -7.61
C PRO A 139 7.33 -2.21 -7.26
N ARG A 140 7.63 -1.28 -6.34
CA ARG A 140 6.70 -0.25 -5.84
C ARG A 140 7.29 1.14 -5.95
N CYS A 141 7.93 1.47 -7.08
CA CYS A 141 8.42 2.82 -7.33
C CYS A 141 7.26 3.82 -7.52
N TYR A 142 7.54 5.09 -7.31
CA TYR A 142 6.51 6.14 -7.40
C TYR A 142 5.83 6.19 -8.77
N GLN A 143 6.55 5.91 -9.86
CA GLN A 143 5.99 5.87 -11.22
C GLN A 143 4.86 4.84 -11.33
N LYS A 144 5.06 3.64 -10.79
CA LYS A 144 4.04 2.59 -10.78
C LYS A 144 2.87 2.93 -9.88
N ILE A 145 3.11 3.62 -8.76
CA ILE A 145 2.05 4.08 -7.86
C ILE A 145 1.17 5.11 -8.57
N LEU A 146 1.75 6.14 -9.19
CA LEU A 146 1.01 7.16 -9.95
C LEU A 146 0.22 6.52 -11.11
N LYS A 147 0.87 5.67 -11.88
CA LYS A 147 0.26 4.95 -13.00
C LYS A 147 -0.94 4.09 -12.57
N SER A 148 -0.83 3.44 -11.41
CA SER A 148 -1.94 2.66 -10.84
C SER A 148 -3.08 3.55 -10.36
N ALA A 149 -2.77 4.71 -9.78
CA ALA A 149 -3.77 5.69 -9.39
C ALA A 149 -4.53 6.20 -10.62
N ASP A 150 -3.82 6.64 -11.66
CA ASP A 150 -4.43 7.14 -12.90
C ASP A 150 -5.33 6.08 -13.55
N LEU A 151 -4.86 4.84 -13.62
CA LEU A 151 -5.61 3.72 -14.18
C LEU A 151 -6.90 3.43 -13.37
N LEU A 152 -6.82 3.47 -12.04
CA LEU A 152 -7.98 3.29 -11.17
C LEU A 152 -8.97 4.45 -11.30
N ILE A 153 -8.49 5.69 -11.32
CA ILE A 153 -9.34 6.88 -11.49
C ILE A 153 -10.09 6.82 -12.83
N GLU A 154 -9.39 6.41 -13.91
CA GLU A 154 -10.01 6.26 -15.24
C GLU A 154 -11.08 5.17 -15.26
N LYS A 155 -10.84 4.03 -14.62
CA LYS A 155 -11.70 2.83 -14.72
C LYS A 155 -12.85 2.81 -13.71
N VAL A 156 -12.61 3.28 -12.47
CA VAL A 156 -13.53 3.15 -11.34
C VAL A 156 -13.87 4.49 -10.68
N GLY A 157 -13.06 5.52 -10.89
CA GLY A 157 -13.21 6.81 -10.20
C GLY A 157 -12.57 6.83 -8.82
N PHE A 158 -12.88 7.88 -8.03
CA PHE A 158 -12.43 8.01 -6.65
C PHE A 158 -13.27 7.18 -5.69
N ASN A 159 -12.67 6.77 -4.60
CA ASN A 159 -13.35 6.04 -3.54
C ASN A 159 -14.13 6.99 -2.61
N ASN A 160 -15.20 6.46 -1.97
CA ASN A 160 -15.70 7.08 -0.75
C ASN A 160 -14.74 6.78 0.40
N PRO A 161 -14.58 7.69 1.38
CA PRO A 161 -13.70 7.47 2.53
C PRO A 161 -13.96 6.17 3.29
N GLU A 162 -15.23 5.78 3.45
CA GLU A 162 -15.65 4.54 4.12
C GLU A 162 -15.23 3.25 3.41
N ASP A 163 -14.96 3.32 2.10
CA ASP A 163 -14.52 2.18 1.29
C ASP A 163 -13.00 1.96 1.35
N ILE A 164 -12.26 2.88 1.98
CA ILE A 164 -10.80 2.78 2.15
C ILE A 164 -10.48 1.81 3.29
N LEU A 165 -10.46 0.53 2.95
CA LEU A 165 -10.19 -0.55 3.89
C LEU A 165 -8.85 -1.24 3.60
N PRO A 166 -8.10 -1.63 4.66
CA PRO A 166 -6.83 -2.33 4.48
C PRO A 166 -7.02 -3.73 3.92
N ILE A 167 -6.19 -4.10 2.95
CA ILE A 167 -6.12 -5.45 2.39
C ILE A 167 -5.05 -6.23 3.15
N TYR A 168 -5.46 -7.22 3.93
CA TYR A 168 -4.57 -8.07 4.71
C TYR A 168 -4.43 -9.46 4.09
N SER A 169 -3.19 -9.94 3.94
CA SER A 169 -2.92 -11.30 3.49
C SER A 169 -3.31 -12.36 4.53
N LYS A 170 -3.30 -11.99 5.81
CA LYS A 170 -3.66 -12.89 6.93
C LYS A 170 -4.26 -12.11 8.08
N LYS A 171 -4.97 -12.82 8.95
CA LYS A 171 -5.41 -12.26 10.23
C LYS A 171 -4.20 -11.80 11.07
N PRO A 172 -4.31 -10.69 11.81
CA PRO A 172 -3.23 -10.23 12.68
C PRO A 172 -2.86 -11.31 13.70
N SER A 173 -1.55 -11.56 13.85
CA SER A 173 -1.07 -12.44 14.92
C SER A 173 -1.03 -11.65 16.22
N ILE A 174 -1.93 -11.98 17.14
CA ILE A 174 -1.94 -11.39 18.46
C ILE A 174 -0.94 -12.14 19.33
N SER A 175 0.16 -11.51 19.69
CA SER A 175 1.08 -12.03 20.69
C SER A 175 0.53 -11.69 22.09
N LYS A 176 0.44 -12.69 22.97
CA LYS A 176 0.15 -12.41 24.38
C LYS A 176 1.27 -11.56 24.96
N PRO A 177 0.98 -10.51 25.75
CA PRO A 177 2.00 -9.71 26.39
C PRO A 177 2.87 -10.63 27.29
N LYS A 178 4.18 -10.44 27.24
CA LYS A 178 5.14 -11.23 28.04
C LYS A 178 5.02 -10.95 29.54
N GLN A 179 4.42 -9.85 29.90
CA GLN A 179 4.10 -9.47 31.29
C GLN A 179 2.65 -8.97 31.33
N ALA A 180 1.92 -9.36 32.38
CA ALA A 180 0.61 -8.76 32.64
C ALA A 180 0.78 -7.24 32.84
N TYR A 181 -0.08 -6.45 32.22
CA TYR A 181 -0.12 -5.02 32.51
C TYR A 181 -0.41 -4.88 34.01
N LYS A 182 0.45 -4.17 34.75
CA LYS A 182 0.10 -3.72 36.07
C LYS A 182 -1.03 -2.71 35.91
N ILE A 183 -2.23 -3.09 36.29
CA ILE A 183 -3.32 -2.15 36.48
C ILE A 183 -2.82 -1.27 37.62
N PHE A 184 -2.74 0.05 37.41
CA PHE A 184 -2.48 0.98 38.48
C PHE A 184 -3.62 0.79 39.48
N GLU A 185 -3.33 0.16 40.65
CA GLU A 185 -4.23 0.20 41.75
C GLU A 185 -4.29 1.67 42.20
N ASP A 186 -5.46 2.29 42.04
CA ASP A 186 -5.75 3.57 42.60
C ASP A 186 -5.49 3.45 44.12
N LYS A 187 -4.40 4.04 44.59
CA LYS A 187 -4.20 4.23 46.00
C LYS A 187 -5.11 5.39 46.38
N GLY A 188 -6.38 5.04 46.66
CA GLY A 188 -7.30 5.95 47.29
C GLY A 188 -6.68 6.42 48.63
N GLU A 189 -6.41 7.71 48.70
CA GLU A 189 -6.28 8.43 49.97
C GLU A 189 -7.66 8.65 50.60
#